data_c56ad44ef1d7e5ad230b3f089a4a18cb
#
_entry.id   c56ad44ef1d7e5ad230b3f089a4a18cb
#
_cell.length_a   1.000
_cell.length_b   1.000
_cell.length_c   1.000
_cell.angle_alpha   90.00
_cell.angle_beta   90.00
_cell.angle_gamma   90.00
#
_symmetry.space_group_name_H-M   'P 1'
#
loop_
_entity.id
_entity.type
_entity.pdbx_description
1 polymer ?
#
loop_
_entity_poly.entity_id
_entity_poly.type
_entity_poly.pdbx_seq_one_letter_code
_entity_poly.pdbx_strand_id
1 'polypeptide(L)'
;DQIAALEGIMNAIPDYSNKLDAIENAIKAMPDYDAAINGIKDEIANLVKEVKAGNKSEADALAEIAKKLEELKAAGGSTTVGKDYVDLGLPSGLMWRKYNVGANSEYEKGNYYAWGETVTKQDYFGTTYKWSNPYGAYTKYTDEDKLTLLLPEDDAATANLGENYRTPTPKEWEELLAECTWEVATTTNKNNKTVIDYWKVVGPNGNFIILPSAGYYFSKEWKSYSSSYQSASEKAIFWYIDETNEMPNMVTVKRQYGYPVRPVFEKK
;
A
#
# COMPACT_ATOMS: atom_id res chain seq x y z
N ASP A 1 -1.11 -54.44 26.73
CA ASP A 1 -0.19 -53.39 26.82
C ASP A 1 -0.72 -52.12 26.23
N GLN A 2 -1.75 -51.62 26.96
CA GLN A 2 -2.45 -50.39 26.57
C GLN A 2 -1.56 -49.14 26.70
N ILE A 3 -0.57 -49.13 27.59
CA ILE A 3 0.37 -48.05 27.79
C ILE A 3 1.30 -47.92 26.57
N ALA A 4 1.82 -48.99 26.05
CA ALA A 4 2.68 -48.98 24.86
C ALA A 4 1.90 -48.51 23.58
N ALA A 5 0.59 -48.85 23.52
CA ALA A 5 -0.25 -48.34 22.43
C ALA A 5 -0.53 -46.84 22.54
N LEU A 6 -0.72 -46.31 23.75
CA LEU A 6 -0.89 -44.89 24.02
C LEU A 6 0.40 -44.10 23.77
N GLU A 7 1.57 -44.64 24.17
CA GLU A 7 2.88 -44.05 23.84
C GLU A 7 3.13 -44.05 22.33
N GLY A 8 2.72 -45.10 21.60
CA GLY A 8 2.78 -45.13 20.15
C GLY A 8 1.89 -44.09 19.47
N ILE A 9 0.71 -43.85 20.00
CA ILE A 9 -0.21 -42.78 19.52
C ILE A 9 0.35 -41.40 19.83
N MET A 10 0.86 -41.16 21.04
CA MET A 10 1.49 -39.88 21.41
C MET A 10 2.71 -39.55 20.54
N ASN A 11 3.53 -40.56 20.19
CA ASN A 11 4.68 -40.38 19.31
C ASN A 11 4.33 -40.28 17.82
N ALA A 12 3.13 -40.71 17.44
CA ALA A 12 2.62 -40.61 16.08
C ALA A 12 1.84 -39.30 15.79
N ILE A 13 1.49 -38.53 16.83
CA ILE A 13 0.90 -37.20 16.67
C ILE A 13 2.01 -36.27 16.18
N PRO A 14 1.89 -35.67 14.98
CA PRO A 14 2.89 -34.71 14.53
C PRO A 14 3.07 -33.62 15.57
N ASP A 15 4.31 -33.29 15.89
CA ASP A 15 4.61 -32.17 16.78
C ASP A 15 4.21 -30.86 16.13
N TYR A 16 2.99 -30.39 16.45
CA TYR A 16 2.47 -29.10 15.99
C TYR A 16 2.98 -27.92 16.81
N SER A 17 3.76 -28.14 17.87
CA SER A 17 4.29 -27.07 18.72
C SER A 17 5.11 -26.07 17.91
N ASN A 18 5.94 -26.54 16.98
CA ASN A 18 6.70 -25.68 16.08
C ASN A 18 5.83 -24.86 15.12
N LYS A 19 4.67 -25.41 14.70
CA LYS A 19 3.71 -24.67 13.86
C LYS A 19 2.95 -23.62 14.66
N LEU A 20 2.58 -23.93 15.89
CA LEU A 20 1.95 -22.99 16.81
C LEU A 20 2.93 -21.86 17.20
N ASP A 21 4.20 -22.18 17.46
CA ASP A 21 5.24 -21.18 17.71
C ASP A 21 5.48 -20.27 16.47
N ALA A 22 5.44 -20.84 15.26
CA ALA A 22 5.55 -20.06 14.03
C ALA A 22 4.35 -19.12 13.82
N ILE A 23 3.13 -19.57 14.12
CA ILE A 23 1.92 -18.74 14.07
C ILE A 23 1.98 -17.63 15.14
N GLU A 24 2.38 -17.96 16.37
CA GLU A 24 2.55 -17.00 17.45
C GLU A 24 3.57 -15.91 17.08
N ASN A 25 4.72 -16.32 16.55
CA ASN A 25 5.76 -15.39 16.11
C ASN A 25 5.34 -14.53 14.91
N ALA A 26 4.60 -15.11 13.96
CA ALA A 26 4.05 -14.36 12.83
C ALA A 26 3.02 -13.30 13.30
N ILE A 27 2.16 -13.66 14.26
CA ILE A 27 1.17 -12.74 14.85
C ILE A 27 1.85 -11.64 15.66
N LYS A 28 2.88 -11.96 16.45
CA LYS A 28 3.67 -10.96 17.19
C LYS A 28 4.46 -10.01 16.29
N ALA A 29 4.84 -10.48 15.11
CA ALA A 29 5.54 -9.68 14.11
C ALA A 29 4.59 -8.83 13.23
N MET A 30 3.28 -9.05 13.32
CA MET A 30 2.31 -8.19 12.64
C MET A 30 2.33 -6.79 13.25
N PRO A 31 2.37 -5.73 12.44
CA PRO A 31 2.20 -4.36 12.94
C PRO A 31 0.88 -4.24 13.71
N ASP A 32 0.84 -3.30 14.65
CA ASP A 32 -0.31 -3.09 15.54
C ASP A 32 -1.53 -2.62 14.74
N TYR A 33 -2.36 -3.57 14.35
CA TYR A 33 -3.65 -3.31 13.72
C TYR A 33 -4.71 -3.40 14.81
N ASP A 34 -5.27 -2.31 15.20
CA ASP A 34 -6.36 -2.00 16.14
C ASP A 34 -6.70 -3.01 17.28
N ALA A 35 -7.50 -2.55 18.25
CA ALA A 35 -7.81 -3.28 19.49
C ALA A 35 -8.42 -4.69 19.25
N ALA A 36 -9.12 -4.90 18.13
CA ALA A 36 -9.76 -6.18 17.82
C ALA A 36 -8.73 -7.27 17.45
N ILE A 37 -7.67 -6.92 16.73
CA ILE A 37 -6.59 -7.84 16.36
C ILE A 37 -5.71 -8.14 17.56
N ASN A 38 -5.47 -7.16 18.44
CA ASN A 38 -4.74 -7.38 19.67
C ASN A 38 -5.51 -8.36 20.60
N GLY A 39 -6.83 -8.25 20.68
CA GLY A 39 -7.65 -9.20 21.40
C GLY A 39 -7.54 -10.64 20.86
N ILE A 40 -7.45 -10.81 19.55
CA ILE A 40 -7.25 -12.12 18.92
C ILE A 40 -5.83 -12.65 19.15
N LYS A 41 -4.80 -11.82 19.08
CA LYS A 41 -3.43 -12.20 19.44
C LYS A 41 -3.34 -12.78 20.85
N ASP A 42 -3.96 -12.09 21.81
CA ASP A 42 -3.96 -12.52 23.20
C ASP A 42 -4.72 -13.84 23.38
N GLU A 43 -5.83 -14.02 22.68
CA GLU A 43 -6.62 -15.24 22.73
C GLU A 43 -5.89 -16.43 22.09
N ILE A 44 -5.22 -16.24 20.96
CA ILE A 44 -4.37 -17.27 20.35
C ILE A 44 -3.19 -17.61 21.26
N ALA A 45 -2.55 -16.63 21.90
CA ALA A 45 -1.47 -16.88 22.84
C ALA A 45 -1.94 -17.72 24.05
N ASN A 46 -3.14 -17.47 24.54
CA ASN A 46 -3.76 -18.27 25.61
C ASN A 46 -4.08 -19.70 25.14
N LEU A 47 -4.64 -19.87 23.94
CA LEU A 47 -4.92 -21.19 23.37
C LEU A 47 -3.65 -22.01 23.19
N VAL A 48 -2.57 -21.41 22.69
CA VAL A 48 -1.24 -22.05 22.57
C VAL A 48 -0.76 -22.52 23.95
N LYS A 49 -0.92 -21.69 24.99
CA LYS A 49 -0.54 -22.04 26.35
C LYS A 49 -1.35 -23.20 26.91
N GLU A 50 -2.66 -23.24 26.64
CA GLU A 50 -3.54 -24.35 27.08
C GLU A 50 -3.24 -25.65 26.37
N VAL A 51 -2.93 -25.61 25.06
CA VAL A 51 -2.48 -26.79 24.30
C VAL A 51 -1.16 -27.31 24.83
N LYS A 52 -0.17 -26.44 25.05
CA LYS A 52 1.13 -26.81 25.64
C LYS A 52 1.02 -27.38 27.05
N ALA A 53 0.01 -26.95 27.82
CA ALA A 53 -0.29 -27.48 29.15
C ALA A 53 -1.09 -28.80 29.11
N GLY A 54 -1.54 -29.28 27.95
CA GLY A 54 -2.36 -30.47 27.80
C GLY A 54 -3.81 -30.30 28.24
N ASN A 55 -4.26 -29.06 28.46
CA ASN A 55 -5.62 -28.74 28.90
C ASN A 55 -6.63 -28.71 27.74
N LYS A 56 -6.15 -28.63 26.51
CA LYS A 56 -6.97 -28.51 25.30
C LYS A 56 -6.32 -29.24 24.14
N SER A 57 -7.12 -29.91 23.29
CA SER A 57 -6.59 -30.52 22.08
C SER A 57 -6.24 -29.47 21.02
N GLU A 58 -5.28 -29.77 20.16
CA GLU A 58 -4.88 -28.92 19.03
C GLU A 58 -6.03 -28.69 18.07
N ALA A 59 -6.86 -29.72 17.84
CA ALA A 59 -8.03 -29.63 16.98
C ALA A 59 -9.06 -28.64 17.54
N ASP A 60 -9.31 -28.66 18.85
CA ASP A 60 -10.24 -27.74 19.50
C ASP A 60 -9.72 -26.30 19.48
N ALA A 61 -8.41 -26.11 19.69
CA ALA A 61 -7.78 -24.80 19.61
C ALA A 61 -7.86 -24.21 18.19
N LEU A 62 -7.60 -25.02 17.16
CA LEU A 62 -7.71 -24.60 15.75
C LEU A 62 -9.17 -24.26 15.37
N ALA A 63 -10.14 -25.06 15.86
CA ALA A 63 -11.56 -24.80 15.64
C ALA A 63 -12.01 -23.46 16.27
N GLU A 64 -11.50 -23.13 17.46
CA GLU A 64 -11.80 -21.87 18.15
C GLU A 64 -11.17 -20.67 17.46
N ILE A 65 -9.91 -20.80 16.99
CA ILE A 65 -9.27 -19.78 16.16
C ILE A 65 -10.07 -19.54 14.87
N ALA A 66 -10.48 -20.59 14.17
CA ALA A 66 -11.29 -20.48 12.96
C ALA A 66 -12.63 -19.79 13.23
N LYS A 67 -13.30 -20.15 14.34
CA LYS A 67 -14.55 -19.49 14.76
C LYS A 67 -14.36 -18.01 15.03
N LYS A 68 -13.30 -17.62 15.73
CA LYS A 68 -12.98 -16.21 16.01
C LYS A 68 -12.67 -15.41 14.75
N LEU A 69 -11.98 -15.99 13.79
CA LEU A 69 -11.73 -15.36 12.48
C LEU A 69 -13.04 -15.14 11.70
N GLU A 70 -13.98 -16.09 11.75
CA GLU A 70 -15.29 -15.91 11.12
C GLU A 70 -16.16 -14.88 11.88
N GLU A 71 -16.11 -14.84 13.21
CA GLU A 71 -16.78 -13.81 14.02
C GLU A 71 -16.24 -12.41 13.70
N LEU A 72 -14.91 -12.26 13.54
CA LEU A 72 -14.28 -11.01 13.15
C LEU A 72 -14.73 -10.58 11.73
N LYS A 73 -14.80 -11.52 10.82
CA LYS A 73 -15.27 -11.31 9.45
C LYS A 73 -16.77 -10.92 9.43
N ALA A 74 -17.59 -11.55 10.29
CA ALA A 74 -19.02 -11.28 10.40
C ALA A 74 -19.35 -9.98 11.13
N ALA A 75 -18.53 -9.56 12.10
CA ALA A 75 -18.74 -8.34 12.89
C ALA A 75 -18.56 -7.05 12.08
N GLY A 76 -18.24 -7.16 10.76
CA GLY A 76 -18.12 -5.98 9.91
C GLY A 76 -17.09 -4.97 10.43
N GLY A 77 -16.20 -5.44 11.33
CA GLY A 77 -15.01 -4.67 11.62
C GLY A 77 -14.42 -4.30 10.29
N SER A 78 -14.11 -3.05 10.06
CA SER A 78 -13.50 -2.55 8.84
C SER A 78 -12.21 -3.34 8.60
N THR A 79 -12.39 -4.61 8.26
CA THR A 79 -11.33 -5.53 7.96
C THR A 79 -10.86 -5.19 6.56
N THR A 80 -9.92 -4.28 6.51
CA THR A 80 -9.01 -4.17 5.37
C THR A 80 -8.14 -5.43 5.19
N VAL A 81 -8.40 -6.48 5.96
CA VAL A 81 -7.79 -7.80 5.74
C VAL A 81 -8.33 -8.37 4.45
N GLY A 82 -7.49 -8.38 3.43
CA GLY A 82 -7.83 -8.85 2.07
C GLY A 82 -8.27 -7.75 1.08
N LYS A 83 -8.53 -6.52 1.51
CA LYS A 83 -8.73 -5.39 0.62
C LYS A 83 -7.42 -4.63 0.44
N ASP A 84 -7.11 -4.26 -0.79
CA ASP A 84 -5.91 -3.48 -1.11
C ASP A 84 -6.13 -1.96 -1.06
N TYR A 85 -7.23 -1.51 -0.44
CA TYR A 85 -7.58 -0.12 -0.23
C TYR A 85 -7.99 0.18 1.22
N VAL A 86 -7.88 1.43 1.61
CA VAL A 86 -8.11 1.96 2.95
C VAL A 86 -9.14 3.09 2.89
N ASP A 87 -10.12 3.04 3.77
CA ASP A 87 -10.96 4.18 4.13
C ASP A 87 -10.19 5.00 5.18
N LEU A 88 -9.82 6.22 4.83
CA LEU A 88 -9.12 7.16 5.69
C LEU A 88 -10.08 8.07 6.48
N GLY A 89 -11.39 7.93 6.29
CA GLY A 89 -12.39 8.81 6.90
C GLY A 89 -12.39 10.22 6.30
N LEU A 90 -12.00 10.37 5.04
CA LEU A 90 -12.01 11.65 4.33
C LEU A 90 -13.44 12.14 4.09
N PRO A 91 -13.68 13.47 4.04
CA PRO A 91 -14.99 14.04 3.75
C PRO A 91 -15.62 13.55 2.44
N SER A 92 -14.82 13.31 1.42
CA SER A 92 -15.25 12.73 0.14
C SER A 92 -15.71 11.27 0.24
N GLY A 93 -15.32 10.54 1.29
CA GLY A 93 -15.49 9.08 1.39
C GLY A 93 -14.61 8.28 0.45
N LEU A 94 -13.65 8.92 -0.23
CA LEU A 94 -12.76 8.28 -1.17
C LEU A 94 -11.81 7.31 -0.47
N MET A 95 -11.66 6.11 -1.02
CA MET A 95 -10.75 5.10 -0.50
C MET A 95 -9.43 5.13 -1.26
N TRP A 96 -8.33 4.98 -0.55
CA TRP A 96 -6.98 4.98 -1.12
C TRP A 96 -6.39 3.58 -1.16
N ARG A 97 -5.77 3.21 -2.27
CA ARG A 97 -5.10 1.92 -2.36
C ARG A 97 -3.87 1.90 -1.42
N LYS A 98 -3.62 0.75 -0.79
CA LYS A 98 -2.45 0.54 0.09
C LYS A 98 -1.13 0.59 -0.68
N TYR A 99 -1.13 0.13 -1.92
CA TYR A 99 0.07 -0.09 -2.74
C TYR A 99 0.07 0.77 -3.99
N ASN A 100 1.25 1.13 -4.45
CA ASN A 100 1.43 1.72 -5.78
C ASN A 100 1.08 0.71 -6.87
N VAL A 101 0.76 1.15 -8.08
CA VAL A 101 0.58 0.25 -9.23
C VAL A 101 1.86 -0.56 -9.44
N GLY A 102 1.73 -1.89 -9.53
CA GLY A 102 2.85 -2.83 -9.67
C GLY A 102 3.63 -3.13 -8.39
N ALA A 103 3.18 -2.64 -7.23
CA ALA A 103 3.72 -3.01 -5.92
C ALA A 103 2.88 -4.12 -5.27
N ASN A 104 3.54 -4.96 -4.46
CA ASN A 104 2.94 -6.03 -3.67
C ASN A 104 2.90 -5.73 -2.16
N SER A 105 3.55 -4.65 -1.74
CA SER A 105 3.54 -4.16 -0.37
C SER A 105 3.49 -2.63 -0.32
N GLU A 106 3.16 -2.10 0.85
CA GLU A 106 3.01 -0.65 1.06
C GLU A 106 4.34 0.13 1.00
N TYR A 107 5.47 -0.56 1.22
CA TYR A 107 6.81 0.03 1.18
C TYR A 107 7.49 -0.08 -0.19
N GLU A 108 6.90 -0.84 -1.13
CA GLU A 108 7.45 -0.96 -2.48
C GLU A 108 7.09 0.24 -3.34
N LYS A 109 8.06 0.68 -4.14
CA LYS A 109 7.93 1.83 -5.03
C LYS A 109 6.93 1.59 -6.16
N GLY A 110 6.73 0.32 -6.55
CA GLY A 110 5.90 -0.06 -7.68
C GLY A 110 6.52 0.30 -9.04
N ASN A 111 5.67 0.32 -10.03
CA ASN A 111 6.04 0.65 -11.41
C ASN A 111 5.96 2.16 -11.67
N TYR A 112 6.68 2.59 -12.70
CA TYR A 112 6.72 4.00 -13.12
C TYR A 112 6.06 4.15 -14.48
N TYR A 113 5.27 5.21 -14.62
CA TYR A 113 4.52 5.50 -15.84
C TYR A 113 4.73 6.96 -16.23
N ALA A 114 4.86 7.24 -17.53
CA ALA A 114 4.68 8.59 -18.02
C ALA A 114 3.18 8.94 -17.95
N TRP A 115 2.85 10.20 -17.77
CA TRP A 115 1.47 10.64 -17.60
C TRP A 115 0.63 10.32 -18.86
N GLY A 116 -0.51 9.65 -18.69
CA GLY A 116 -1.35 9.18 -19.80
C GLY A 116 -0.80 7.95 -20.53
N GLU A 117 0.18 7.25 -19.98
CA GLU A 117 0.66 5.96 -20.48
C GLU A 117 0.35 4.85 -19.47
N THR A 118 -0.09 3.70 -19.96
CA THR A 118 -0.57 2.58 -19.16
C THR A 118 0.42 1.43 -19.03
N VAL A 119 1.56 1.54 -19.71
CA VAL A 119 2.66 0.56 -19.68
C VAL A 119 3.97 1.24 -19.30
N THR A 120 4.83 0.46 -18.63
CA THR A 120 6.18 0.90 -18.28
C THR A 120 7.09 0.91 -19.51
N LYS A 121 8.17 1.69 -19.45
CA LYS A 121 9.17 1.74 -20.55
C LYS A 121 10.58 1.92 -19.99
N GLN A 122 11.57 1.77 -20.89
CA GLN A 122 12.99 1.87 -20.53
C GLN A 122 13.51 3.31 -20.57
N ASP A 123 12.83 4.19 -21.32
CA ASP A 123 13.27 5.55 -21.55
C ASP A 123 12.09 6.52 -21.46
N TYR A 124 12.16 7.43 -20.49
CA TYR A 124 11.14 8.44 -20.18
C TYR A 124 11.52 9.82 -20.76
N PHE A 125 12.01 9.84 -21.99
CA PHE A 125 12.36 11.09 -22.67
C PHE A 125 11.23 11.59 -23.57
N GLY A 126 11.28 12.87 -23.94
CA GLY A 126 10.21 13.49 -24.73
C GLY A 126 9.93 12.80 -26.07
N THR A 127 10.96 12.29 -26.75
CA THR A 127 10.80 11.57 -28.04
C THR A 127 10.18 10.18 -27.90
N THR A 128 10.14 9.61 -26.71
CA THR A 128 9.52 8.31 -26.43
C THR A 128 8.13 8.46 -25.79
N TYR A 129 7.68 9.70 -25.55
CA TYR A 129 6.38 9.95 -24.95
C TYR A 129 5.25 9.75 -25.96
N LYS A 130 4.29 8.88 -25.63
CA LYS A 130 3.17 8.48 -26.49
C LYS A 130 2.39 9.65 -27.09
N TRP A 131 2.19 10.69 -26.28
CA TRP A 131 1.38 11.86 -26.62
C TRP A 131 2.23 13.06 -27.07
N SER A 132 3.38 12.80 -27.71
CA SER A 132 4.27 13.81 -28.29
C SER A 132 4.51 13.52 -29.75
N ASN A 133 4.48 14.55 -30.60
CA ASN A 133 4.93 14.44 -31.98
C ASN A 133 6.47 14.52 -32.05
N PRO A 134 7.08 14.24 -33.20
CA PRO A 134 8.55 14.32 -33.36
C PRO A 134 9.15 15.69 -33.07
N TYR A 135 8.36 16.74 -33.08
CA TYR A 135 8.79 18.12 -32.79
C TYR A 135 8.60 18.52 -31.33
N GLY A 136 8.12 17.58 -30.47
CA GLY A 136 7.94 17.80 -29.04
C GLY A 136 6.62 18.45 -28.64
N ALA A 137 5.71 18.70 -29.59
CA ALA A 137 4.37 19.19 -29.26
C ALA A 137 3.47 18.04 -28.81
N TYR A 138 2.60 18.31 -27.83
CA TYR A 138 1.63 17.32 -27.34
C TYR A 138 0.50 17.10 -28.36
N THR A 139 0.05 15.87 -28.48
CA THR A 139 -0.96 15.41 -29.44
C THR A 139 -2.28 15.00 -28.78
N LYS A 140 -2.33 14.94 -27.46
CA LYS A 140 -3.51 14.70 -26.63
C LYS A 140 -3.41 15.46 -25.32
N TYR A 141 -4.55 15.77 -24.70
CA TYR A 141 -4.63 16.60 -23.48
C TYR A 141 -4.07 18.00 -23.72
N THR A 142 -4.55 18.63 -24.77
CA THR A 142 -4.16 19.96 -25.24
C THR A 142 -5.31 20.96 -25.05
N ASP A 143 -5.04 22.24 -25.28
CA ASP A 143 -6.08 23.27 -25.27
C ASP A 143 -7.15 23.05 -26.36
N GLU A 144 -6.79 22.33 -27.41
CA GLU A 144 -7.69 22.02 -28.54
C GLU A 144 -8.71 20.95 -28.19
N ASP A 145 -8.30 19.84 -27.55
CA ASP A 145 -9.18 18.75 -27.14
C ASP A 145 -9.90 18.99 -25.79
N LYS A 146 -9.43 20.00 -25.03
CA LYS A 146 -9.96 20.41 -23.72
C LYS A 146 -10.00 19.30 -22.67
N LEU A 147 -9.23 18.23 -22.86
CA LEU A 147 -9.09 17.16 -21.89
C LEU A 147 -8.10 17.60 -20.79
N THR A 148 -8.61 17.78 -19.59
CA THR A 148 -7.82 18.24 -18.42
C THR A 148 -7.50 17.12 -17.43
N LEU A 149 -8.18 15.99 -17.54
CA LEU A 149 -7.99 14.81 -16.70
C LEU A 149 -7.79 13.57 -17.59
N LEU A 150 -7.05 12.58 -17.06
CA LEU A 150 -6.85 11.30 -17.74
C LEU A 150 -8.19 10.62 -18.04
N LEU A 151 -8.32 10.15 -19.28
CA LEU A 151 -9.39 9.23 -19.66
C LEU A 151 -9.07 7.83 -19.12
N PRO A 152 -10.08 6.98 -18.85
CA PRO A 152 -9.86 5.64 -18.30
C PRO A 152 -8.89 4.77 -19.10
N GLU A 153 -8.90 4.87 -20.42
CA GLU A 153 -8.01 4.13 -21.34
C GLU A 153 -6.55 4.58 -21.29
N ASP A 154 -6.28 5.76 -20.72
CA ASP A 154 -4.94 6.33 -20.57
C ASP A 154 -4.49 6.38 -19.09
N ASP A 155 -5.32 5.89 -18.20
CA ASP A 155 -5.03 5.85 -16.76
C ASP A 155 -4.32 4.54 -16.40
N ALA A 156 -3.08 4.65 -15.91
CA ALA A 156 -2.29 3.48 -15.52
C ALA A 156 -2.93 2.68 -14.38
N ALA A 157 -3.63 3.33 -13.45
CA ALA A 157 -4.33 2.61 -12.38
C ALA A 157 -5.50 1.81 -12.93
N THR A 158 -6.36 2.43 -13.74
CA THR A 158 -7.51 1.76 -14.38
C THR A 158 -7.05 0.60 -15.27
N ALA A 159 -6.04 0.81 -16.11
CA ALA A 159 -5.58 -0.20 -17.05
C ALA A 159 -4.94 -1.43 -16.37
N ASN A 160 -4.26 -1.23 -15.23
CA ASN A 160 -3.54 -2.32 -14.56
C ASN A 160 -4.33 -2.98 -13.41
N LEU A 161 -5.35 -2.33 -12.87
CA LEU A 161 -6.09 -2.79 -11.68
C LEU A 161 -7.59 -2.95 -11.90
N GLY A 162 -8.11 -2.49 -13.04
CA GLY A 162 -9.52 -2.54 -13.38
C GLY A 162 -10.30 -1.26 -13.08
N GLU A 163 -11.55 -1.22 -13.51
CA GLU A 163 -12.40 -0.02 -13.57
C GLU A 163 -12.71 0.65 -12.23
N ASN A 164 -12.56 -0.07 -11.13
CA ASN A 164 -12.78 0.49 -9.78
C ASN A 164 -11.59 1.31 -9.28
N TYR A 165 -10.47 1.29 -9.99
CA TYR A 165 -9.26 2.02 -9.64
C TYR A 165 -8.98 3.10 -10.67
N ARG A 166 -8.51 4.24 -10.20
CA ARG A 166 -8.02 5.32 -11.04
C ARG A 166 -6.91 6.12 -10.35
N THR A 167 -6.20 6.90 -11.11
CA THR A 167 -5.27 7.91 -10.58
C THR A 167 -6.06 9.02 -9.89
N PRO A 168 -5.70 9.46 -8.67
CA PRO A 168 -6.40 10.53 -7.95
C PRO A 168 -6.26 11.87 -8.67
N THR A 169 -7.29 12.69 -8.56
CA THR A 169 -7.28 14.07 -9.05
C THR A 169 -6.41 14.98 -8.16
N PRO A 170 -6.01 16.18 -8.63
CA PRO A 170 -5.32 17.15 -7.76
C PRO A 170 -6.13 17.53 -6.51
N LYS A 171 -7.44 17.66 -6.62
CA LYS A 171 -8.31 18.00 -5.47
C LYS A 171 -8.33 16.89 -4.42
N GLU A 172 -8.25 15.64 -4.82
CA GLU A 172 -8.19 14.50 -3.90
C GLU A 172 -6.83 14.42 -3.19
N TRP A 173 -5.74 14.77 -3.87
CA TRP A 173 -4.45 14.97 -3.22
C TRP A 173 -4.46 16.17 -2.27
N GLU A 174 -5.09 17.27 -2.65
CA GLU A 174 -5.26 18.47 -1.81
C GLU A 174 -6.11 18.15 -0.56
N GLU A 175 -7.19 17.35 -0.70
CA GLU A 175 -7.97 16.84 0.43
C GLU A 175 -7.10 15.98 1.36
N LEU A 176 -6.31 15.05 0.81
CA LEU A 176 -5.42 14.22 1.60
C LEU A 176 -4.39 15.05 2.39
N LEU A 177 -3.85 16.10 1.76
CA LEU A 177 -2.93 17.05 2.42
C LEU A 177 -3.60 17.84 3.53
N ALA A 178 -4.86 18.24 3.36
CA ALA A 178 -5.59 19.09 4.31
C ALA A 178 -6.16 18.31 5.50
N GLU A 179 -6.67 17.10 5.26
CA GLU A 179 -7.47 16.35 6.25
C GLU A 179 -6.66 15.32 7.03
N CYS A 180 -5.48 14.92 6.53
CA CYS A 180 -4.67 13.87 7.16
C CYS A 180 -3.49 14.43 7.94
N THR A 181 -3.06 13.66 8.95
CA THR A 181 -1.79 13.89 9.63
C THR A 181 -0.67 13.18 8.86
N TRP A 182 0.44 13.89 8.61
CA TRP A 182 1.57 13.39 7.85
C TRP A 182 2.77 13.17 8.79
N GLU A 183 3.14 11.89 8.96
CA GLU A 183 4.27 11.45 9.77
C GLU A 183 5.40 11.00 8.86
N VAL A 184 6.60 11.54 9.05
CA VAL A 184 7.77 11.21 8.24
C VAL A 184 8.61 10.13 8.90
N ALA A 185 9.03 9.12 8.12
CA ALA A 185 10.09 8.21 8.51
C ALA A 185 11.36 8.53 7.73
N THR A 186 12.47 8.61 8.44
CA THR A 186 13.76 9.00 7.87
C THR A 186 14.86 8.04 8.26
N THR A 187 15.86 7.89 7.38
CA THR A 187 17.13 7.25 7.69
C THR A 187 18.30 8.19 7.39
N THR A 188 19.50 7.79 7.77
CA THR A 188 20.74 8.53 7.44
C THR A 188 21.45 7.77 6.33
N ASN A 189 21.69 8.44 5.21
CA ASN A 189 22.43 7.85 4.11
C ASN A 189 23.95 7.81 4.36
N LYS A 190 24.71 7.18 3.47
CA LYS A 190 26.18 7.04 3.56
C LYS A 190 26.97 8.36 3.60
N ASN A 191 26.34 9.49 3.30
CA ASN A 191 26.94 10.83 3.34
C ASN A 191 26.53 11.60 4.61
N ASN A 192 25.98 10.93 5.62
CA ASN A 192 25.44 11.50 6.86
C ASN A 192 24.30 12.52 6.63
N LYS A 193 23.59 12.42 5.49
CA LYS A 193 22.38 13.21 5.25
C LYS A 193 21.15 12.44 5.67
N THR A 194 20.21 13.12 6.28
CA THR A 194 18.88 12.56 6.53
C THR A 194 18.13 12.44 5.21
N VAL A 195 17.49 11.29 4.98
CA VAL A 195 16.65 11.03 3.81
C VAL A 195 15.27 10.58 4.27
N ILE A 196 14.26 11.00 3.54
CA ILE A 196 12.88 10.56 3.77
C ILE A 196 12.69 9.21 3.08
N ASP A 197 12.37 8.17 3.85
CA ASP A 197 12.08 6.84 3.32
C ASP A 197 10.63 6.74 2.87
N TYR A 198 9.72 7.26 3.69
CA TYR A 198 8.29 7.31 3.38
C TYR A 198 7.56 8.35 4.23
N TRP A 199 6.35 8.70 3.78
CA TRP A 199 5.35 9.37 4.59
C TRP A 199 4.28 8.38 5.01
N LYS A 200 3.94 8.36 6.30
CA LYS A 200 2.74 7.72 6.84
C LYS A 200 1.65 8.78 6.92
N VAL A 201 0.60 8.57 6.16
CA VAL A 201 -0.53 9.50 6.04
C VAL A 201 -1.70 8.93 6.83
N VAL A 202 -2.01 9.55 7.96
CA VAL A 202 -3.03 9.10 8.92
C VAL A 202 -4.30 9.91 8.72
N GLY A 203 -5.38 9.23 8.38
CA GLY A 203 -6.68 9.84 8.17
C GLY A 203 -7.41 10.21 9.46
N PRO A 204 -8.50 11.00 9.37
CA PRO A 204 -9.31 11.41 10.53
C PRO A 204 -9.85 10.24 11.38
N ASN A 205 -10.07 9.08 10.78
CA ASN A 205 -10.54 7.88 11.48
C ASN A 205 -9.42 7.02 12.10
N GLY A 206 -8.15 7.45 12.00
CA GLY A 206 -6.97 6.75 12.52
C GLY A 206 -6.37 5.70 11.57
N ASN A 207 -7.04 5.35 10.48
CA ASN A 207 -6.46 4.50 9.45
C ASN A 207 -5.37 5.25 8.68
N PHE A 208 -4.44 4.53 8.07
CA PHE A 208 -3.32 5.17 7.38
C PHE A 208 -2.93 4.45 6.09
N ILE A 209 -2.18 5.16 5.25
CA ILE A 209 -1.45 4.63 4.11
C ILE A 209 0.03 5.04 4.20
N ILE A 210 0.90 4.26 3.55
CA ILE A 210 2.33 4.57 3.42
C ILE A 210 2.61 5.05 2.00
N LEU A 211 3.28 6.18 1.85
CA LEU A 211 3.76 6.71 0.59
C LEU A 211 5.29 6.64 0.56
N PRO A 212 5.89 5.58 -0.02
CA PRO A 212 7.34 5.45 -0.09
C PRO A 212 7.97 6.54 -0.95
N SER A 213 9.18 6.96 -0.60
CA SER A 213 9.99 7.89 -1.40
C SER A 213 10.50 7.19 -2.65
N ALA A 214 9.67 7.16 -3.67
CA ALA A 214 9.88 6.37 -4.87
C ALA A 214 10.84 7.01 -5.88
N GLY A 215 11.13 8.32 -5.79
CA GLY A 215 11.88 9.01 -6.83
C GLY A 215 11.09 9.14 -8.15
N TYR A 216 11.80 9.31 -9.24
CA TYR A 216 11.21 9.34 -10.58
C TYR A 216 12.25 8.99 -11.65
N TYR A 217 11.82 8.67 -12.86
CA TYR A 217 12.69 8.47 -14.02
C TYR A 217 12.72 9.71 -14.90
N PHE A 218 13.94 10.18 -15.18
CA PHE A 218 14.25 11.14 -16.25
C PHE A 218 15.07 10.41 -17.31
N SER A 219 14.54 10.28 -18.50
CA SER A 219 15.14 9.44 -19.55
C SER A 219 15.36 7.99 -19.04
N LYS A 220 16.57 7.49 -19.07
CA LYS A 220 16.96 6.16 -18.59
C LYS A 220 17.45 6.14 -17.13
N GLU A 221 17.53 7.31 -16.51
CA GLU A 221 18.10 7.46 -15.18
C GLU A 221 17.03 7.61 -14.11
N TRP A 222 17.14 6.82 -13.06
CA TRP A 222 16.36 7.01 -11.87
C TRP A 222 16.95 8.13 -10.99
N LYS A 223 16.09 9.03 -10.51
CA LYS A 223 16.46 10.16 -9.67
C LYS A 223 15.89 9.99 -8.26
N SER A 224 16.74 10.15 -7.25
CA SER A 224 16.39 9.94 -5.84
C SER A 224 16.26 11.22 -5.01
N TYR A 225 16.60 12.39 -5.57
CA TYR A 225 16.63 13.63 -4.81
C TYR A 225 15.23 14.22 -4.53
N SER A 226 14.22 13.75 -5.24
CA SER A 226 12.82 14.11 -5.00
C SER A 226 11.90 12.96 -5.36
N SER A 227 10.68 12.99 -4.83
CA SER A 227 9.65 12.03 -5.18
C SER A 227 8.40 12.76 -5.63
N SER A 228 7.69 12.18 -6.58
CA SER A 228 6.43 12.71 -7.07
C SER A 228 5.48 11.56 -7.37
N TYR A 229 4.21 11.75 -7.02
CA TYR A 229 3.13 10.84 -7.40
C TYR A 229 2.20 11.53 -8.37
N GLN A 230 1.80 10.82 -9.42
CA GLN A 230 0.89 11.37 -10.41
C GLN A 230 -0.47 11.73 -9.81
N SER A 231 -1.08 12.79 -10.36
CA SER A 231 -2.51 13.01 -10.31
C SER A 231 -3.11 12.81 -11.70
N ALA A 232 -4.44 12.79 -11.78
CA ALA A 232 -5.15 12.68 -13.05
C ALA A 232 -5.04 13.91 -13.96
N SER A 233 -4.31 14.93 -13.54
CA SER A 233 -3.90 16.09 -14.36
C SER A 233 -2.37 16.18 -14.43
N GLU A 234 -1.82 17.23 -15.04
CA GLU A 234 -0.37 17.49 -15.10
C GLU A 234 0.29 17.81 -13.75
N LYS A 235 -0.49 17.84 -12.67
CA LYS A 235 0.04 18.07 -11.33
C LYS A 235 0.45 16.75 -10.69
N ALA A 236 1.33 16.83 -9.71
CA ALA A 236 1.72 15.72 -8.84
C ALA A 236 1.90 16.21 -7.41
N ILE A 237 1.73 15.33 -6.45
CA ILE A 237 2.24 15.60 -5.10
C ILE A 237 3.76 15.38 -5.12
N PHE A 238 4.50 16.26 -4.51
CA PHE A 238 5.96 16.34 -4.61
C PHE A 238 6.60 16.63 -3.26
N TRP A 239 7.77 16.03 -3.01
CA TRP A 239 8.69 16.37 -1.90
C TRP A 239 10.14 16.07 -2.25
N TYR A 240 11.08 16.73 -1.56
CA TYR A 240 12.49 16.40 -1.64
C TYR A 240 12.82 15.22 -0.71
N ILE A 241 13.55 14.21 -1.22
CA ILE A 241 13.91 13.01 -0.44
C ILE A 241 15.07 13.30 0.52
N ASP A 242 16.02 14.13 0.09
CA ASP A 242 17.23 14.46 0.85
C ASP A 242 17.04 15.64 1.81
N GLU A 243 15.85 16.19 1.91
CA GLU A 243 15.51 17.32 2.78
C GLU A 243 14.43 16.91 3.77
N THR A 244 14.59 17.32 5.00
CA THR A 244 13.65 16.99 6.07
C THR A 244 12.72 18.15 6.37
N ASN A 245 11.49 17.81 6.76
CA ASN A 245 10.47 18.68 7.35
C ASN A 245 9.68 19.59 6.40
N GLU A 246 9.90 19.52 5.09
CA GLU A 246 8.97 20.16 4.17
C GLU A 246 7.79 19.23 3.86
N MET A 247 6.58 19.67 4.18
CA MET A 247 5.37 18.96 3.81
C MET A 247 5.29 18.79 2.29
N PRO A 248 4.81 17.64 1.80
CA PRO A 248 4.50 17.47 0.39
C PRO A 248 3.56 18.57 -0.12
N ASN A 249 3.73 18.98 -1.36
CA ASN A 249 2.89 19.98 -1.99
C ASN A 249 2.53 19.61 -3.43
N MET A 250 1.56 20.32 -4.04
CA MET A 250 1.16 20.09 -5.42
C MET A 250 1.98 20.94 -6.37
N VAL A 251 2.64 20.31 -7.33
CA VAL A 251 3.47 20.96 -8.36
C VAL A 251 3.08 20.50 -9.76
N THR A 252 3.44 21.32 -10.78
CA THR A 252 3.37 20.89 -12.17
C THR A 252 4.63 20.13 -12.55
N VAL A 253 4.47 18.95 -13.12
CA VAL A 253 5.57 18.06 -13.51
C VAL A 253 5.56 17.80 -15.01
N LYS A 254 6.67 17.26 -15.51
CA LYS A 254 6.80 16.90 -16.94
C LYS A 254 6.06 15.61 -17.22
N ARG A 255 5.16 15.60 -18.20
CA ARG A 255 4.31 14.47 -18.58
C ARG A 255 5.11 13.22 -18.97
N GLN A 256 6.25 13.39 -19.64
CA GLN A 256 7.08 12.30 -20.15
C GLN A 256 7.91 11.59 -19.08
N TYR A 257 8.08 12.18 -17.89
CA TYR A 257 8.84 11.54 -16.81
C TYR A 257 8.08 10.36 -16.21
N GLY A 258 8.81 9.36 -15.75
CA GLY A 258 8.23 8.19 -15.10
C GLY A 258 7.99 8.45 -13.63
N TYR A 259 6.74 8.44 -13.21
CA TYR A 259 6.32 8.60 -11.82
C TYR A 259 5.53 7.38 -11.35
N PRO A 260 5.60 7.04 -10.05
CA PRO A 260 4.70 6.06 -9.48
C PRO A 260 3.27 6.58 -9.44
N VAL A 261 2.33 5.65 -9.40
CA VAL A 261 0.89 5.94 -9.29
C VAL A 261 0.38 5.31 -8.01
N ARG A 262 -0.20 6.11 -7.11
CA ARG A 262 -0.98 5.67 -5.96
C ARG A 262 -2.46 5.75 -6.34
N PRO A 263 -3.14 4.63 -6.54
CA PRO A 263 -4.55 4.64 -6.94
C PRO A 263 -5.50 5.03 -5.82
N VAL A 264 -6.65 5.55 -6.23
CA VAL A 264 -7.87 5.58 -5.42
C VAL A 264 -8.84 4.52 -5.90
N PHE A 265 -9.74 4.11 -5.02
CA PHE A 265 -10.77 3.10 -5.28
C PHE A 265 -12.16 3.73 -5.18
N GLU A 266 -12.95 3.53 -6.21
CA GLU A 266 -14.37 3.90 -6.25
C GLU A 266 -15.21 2.65 -6.45
N LYS A 267 -16.13 2.40 -5.54
CA LYS A 267 -17.10 1.31 -5.73
C LYS A 267 -18.14 1.76 -6.74
N LYS A 268 -18.07 1.22 -7.94
CA LYS A 268 -19.12 1.40 -8.96
C LYS A 268 -20.32 0.51 -8.70
#